data_72cb92dc35c5ce654d9b6098fde6d7c2
#
_entry.id   72cb92dc35c5ce654d9b6098fde6d7c2
#
_cell.length_a   1.000
_cell.length_b   1.000
_cell.length_c   1.000
_cell.angle_alpha   90.00
_cell.angle_beta   90.00
_cell.angle_gamma   90.00
#
_symmetry.space_group_name_H-M   'P 1'
#
loop_
_entity.id
_entity.type
_entity.pdbx_description
1 polymer ?
#
loop_
_entity_poly.entity_id
_entity_poly.type
_entity_poly.pdbx_seq_one_letter_code
_entity_poly.pdbx_strand_id
1 'polypeptide(L)'
;MNSTKKNKNGCLWIFIFGLISLFGWIFISVFTNINLYISGLAAMILAAILTSKWLGKPSIIGILINSIVIFLLIFGLRIISNLFLEAVTIAPDETEFKIEEGVSLTTIIEDNDTIPVYSSHRIWKDNYGNNFEGKFSVRDEDYLRLKDNLKNWNPRNAAINFWGSLYDYLEQSDGPSLDLVMDTFQEIHSERKLNQMEFAEMVVTCIQDIPYSFVFQDACLAAENYEPSIRRILEECPECCLGNVTYGIQNPVSFLQNLKGDCDTRTVIIYSILKHFNYDVAIMNSEFYRHSIIGINLPAKGLYKRHYGKKYVVWETTAKYYEAGNLPGNFDDITHWNVILTSK
;
A
#
# COMPACT_ATOMS: atom_id res chain seq x y z
N MET A 1 -12.23 -66.31 -28.91
CA MET A 1 -11.48 -65.81 -27.72
C MET A 1 -10.80 -64.49 -28.10
N ASN A 2 -11.47 -63.37 -27.82
CA ASN A 2 -10.88 -62.03 -28.06
C ASN A 2 -10.12 -61.61 -26.82
N SER A 3 -8.80 -61.64 -26.90
CA SER A 3 -7.90 -61.12 -25.87
C SER A 3 -8.00 -59.59 -25.84
N THR A 4 -8.68 -59.07 -24.84
CA THR A 4 -8.68 -57.66 -24.54
C THR A 4 -7.28 -57.23 -24.05
N LYS A 5 -6.49 -56.60 -24.91
CA LYS A 5 -5.22 -55.97 -24.54
C LYS A 5 -5.46 -54.96 -23.40
N LYS A 6 -5.08 -55.35 -22.19
CA LYS A 6 -5.12 -54.52 -21.00
C LYS A 6 -4.13 -53.37 -21.20
N ASN A 7 -4.66 -52.16 -21.44
CA ASN A 7 -3.84 -50.99 -21.69
C ASN A 7 -3.13 -50.59 -20.41
N LYS A 8 -1.79 -50.66 -20.37
CA LYS A 8 -0.91 -50.36 -19.22
C LYS A 8 -0.66 -48.88 -19.00
N ASN A 9 -1.27 -48.00 -19.80
CA ASN A 9 -0.89 -46.58 -19.89
C ASN A 9 -1.90 -45.61 -19.20
N GLY A 10 -2.46 -45.99 -18.05
CA GLY A 10 -3.43 -45.14 -17.35
C GLY A 10 -2.88 -43.76 -16.97
N CYS A 11 -1.60 -43.67 -16.64
CA CYS A 11 -0.96 -42.38 -16.31
C CYS A 11 -0.85 -41.48 -17.56
N LEU A 12 -0.44 -42.03 -18.70
CA LEU A 12 -0.36 -41.29 -19.95
C LEU A 12 -1.75 -40.82 -20.42
N TRP A 13 -2.79 -41.65 -20.19
CA TRP A 13 -4.15 -41.29 -20.53
C TRP A 13 -4.62 -40.04 -19.73
N ILE A 14 -4.40 -40.03 -18.42
CA ILE A 14 -4.80 -38.89 -17.55
C ILE A 14 -4.01 -37.64 -17.86
N PHE A 15 -2.68 -37.80 -18.13
CA PHE A 15 -1.82 -36.67 -18.52
C PHE A 15 -2.31 -35.99 -19.80
N ILE A 16 -2.55 -36.77 -20.85
CA ILE A 16 -3.05 -36.27 -22.15
C ILE A 16 -4.47 -35.69 -22.02
N PHE A 17 -5.35 -36.36 -21.25
CA PHE A 17 -6.66 -35.86 -20.94
C PHE A 17 -6.60 -34.48 -20.24
N GLY A 18 -5.73 -34.34 -19.23
CA GLY A 18 -5.52 -33.10 -18.50
C GLY A 18 -5.02 -31.98 -19.41
N LEU A 19 -4.03 -32.23 -20.25
CA LEU A 19 -3.52 -31.26 -21.21
C LEU A 19 -4.60 -30.82 -22.20
N ILE A 20 -5.31 -31.74 -22.82
CA ILE A 20 -6.37 -31.41 -23.79
C ILE A 20 -7.51 -30.64 -23.10
N SER A 21 -7.87 -31.01 -21.87
CA SER A 21 -8.89 -30.29 -21.10
C SER A 21 -8.49 -28.87 -20.78
N LEU A 22 -7.25 -28.66 -20.34
CA LEU A 22 -6.71 -27.34 -19.99
C LEU A 22 -6.65 -26.41 -21.22
N PHE A 23 -6.01 -26.87 -22.29
CA PHE A 23 -5.90 -26.10 -23.52
C PHE A 23 -7.26 -25.85 -24.16
N GLY A 24 -8.15 -26.86 -24.19
CA GLY A 24 -9.52 -26.73 -24.65
C GLY A 24 -10.32 -25.71 -23.86
N TRP A 25 -10.18 -25.70 -22.53
CA TRP A 25 -10.85 -24.73 -21.65
C TRP A 25 -10.36 -23.31 -21.92
N ILE A 26 -9.04 -23.09 -21.96
CA ILE A 26 -8.45 -21.79 -22.29
C ILE A 26 -8.95 -21.32 -23.68
N PHE A 27 -8.91 -22.20 -24.67
CA PHE A 27 -9.32 -21.86 -26.02
C PHE A 27 -10.82 -21.48 -26.09
N ILE A 28 -11.71 -22.27 -25.48
CA ILE A 28 -13.15 -21.98 -25.47
C ILE A 28 -13.40 -20.67 -24.68
N SER A 29 -12.74 -20.44 -23.55
CA SER A 29 -12.91 -19.26 -22.71
C SER A 29 -12.44 -17.97 -23.39
N VAL A 30 -11.40 -18.04 -24.21
CA VAL A 30 -10.85 -16.86 -24.93
C VAL A 30 -11.69 -16.50 -26.15
N PHE A 31 -12.21 -17.51 -26.86
CA PHE A 31 -12.90 -17.29 -28.15
C PHE A 31 -14.44 -17.29 -28.02
N THR A 32 -14.99 -17.57 -26.83
CA THR A 32 -16.45 -17.58 -26.63
C THR A 32 -16.82 -16.87 -25.34
N ASN A 33 -17.90 -16.07 -25.37
CA ASN A 33 -18.45 -15.40 -24.17
C ASN A 33 -19.31 -16.36 -23.30
N ILE A 34 -18.96 -17.64 -23.25
CA ILE A 34 -19.67 -18.65 -22.47
C ILE A 34 -19.18 -18.63 -21.01
N ASN A 35 -20.10 -18.86 -20.08
CA ASN A 35 -19.76 -18.96 -18.66
C ASN A 35 -18.57 -19.92 -18.42
N LEU A 36 -17.62 -19.50 -17.58
CA LEU A 36 -16.36 -20.20 -17.29
C LEU A 36 -16.54 -21.66 -16.86
N TYR A 37 -17.60 -21.98 -16.13
CA TYR A 37 -17.89 -23.36 -15.70
C TYR A 37 -18.44 -24.22 -16.83
N ILE A 38 -19.25 -23.64 -17.72
CA ILE A 38 -19.82 -24.35 -18.88
C ILE A 38 -18.71 -24.63 -19.90
N SER A 39 -17.82 -23.67 -20.14
CA SER A 39 -16.67 -23.88 -21.04
C SER A 39 -15.71 -24.95 -20.52
N GLY A 40 -15.48 -25.02 -19.20
CA GLY A 40 -14.69 -26.07 -18.57
C GLY A 40 -15.31 -27.46 -18.72
N LEU A 41 -16.63 -27.59 -18.51
CA LEU A 41 -17.35 -28.86 -18.68
C LEU A 41 -17.29 -29.32 -20.14
N ALA A 42 -17.52 -28.43 -21.11
CA ALA A 42 -17.43 -28.74 -22.53
C ALA A 42 -16.02 -29.21 -22.94
N ALA A 43 -14.98 -28.53 -22.44
CA ALA A 43 -13.59 -28.89 -22.68
C ALA A 43 -13.26 -30.28 -22.13
N MET A 44 -13.73 -30.61 -20.92
CA MET A 44 -13.54 -31.94 -20.31
C MET A 44 -14.23 -33.05 -21.12
N ILE A 45 -15.46 -32.82 -21.57
CA ILE A 45 -16.19 -33.81 -22.41
C ILE A 45 -15.44 -34.05 -23.72
N LEU A 46 -15.03 -32.99 -24.40
CA LEU A 46 -14.28 -33.07 -25.65
C LEU A 46 -12.94 -33.80 -25.48
N ALA A 47 -12.20 -33.46 -24.41
CA ALA A 47 -10.95 -34.11 -24.06
C ALA A 47 -11.13 -35.60 -23.78
N ALA A 48 -12.18 -36.01 -23.07
CA ALA A 48 -12.50 -37.41 -22.78
C ALA A 48 -12.77 -38.20 -24.07
N ILE A 49 -13.51 -37.62 -25.02
CA ILE A 49 -13.80 -38.24 -26.35
C ILE A 49 -12.51 -38.39 -27.14
N LEU A 50 -11.69 -37.34 -27.26
CA LEU A 50 -10.45 -37.38 -28.04
C LEU A 50 -9.44 -38.34 -27.46
N THR A 51 -9.21 -38.31 -26.16
CA THR A 51 -8.24 -39.20 -25.48
C THR A 51 -8.67 -40.66 -25.54
N SER A 52 -9.98 -40.92 -25.37
CA SER A 52 -10.51 -42.30 -25.52
C SER A 52 -10.39 -42.82 -26.94
N LYS A 53 -10.52 -41.97 -27.95
CA LYS A 53 -10.35 -42.33 -29.36
C LYS A 53 -8.88 -42.64 -29.71
N TRP A 54 -7.93 -41.95 -29.09
CA TRP A 54 -6.50 -42.09 -29.40
C TRP A 54 -5.81 -43.20 -28.58
N LEU A 55 -6.12 -43.29 -27.28
CA LEU A 55 -5.46 -44.20 -26.34
C LEU A 55 -6.33 -45.37 -25.87
N GLY A 56 -7.57 -45.44 -26.35
CA GLY A 56 -8.51 -46.48 -25.93
C GLY A 56 -9.17 -46.16 -24.57
N LYS A 57 -10.11 -47.03 -24.17
CA LYS A 57 -10.83 -46.84 -22.88
C LYS A 57 -9.92 -47.21 -21.70
N PRO A 58 -9.71 -46.31 -20.75
CA PRO A 58 -8.89 -46.60 -19.58
C PRO A 58 -9.58 -47.55 -18.60
N SER A 59 -8.79 -48.22 -17.76
CA SER A 59 -9.36 -49.01 -16.67
C SER A 59 -9.90 -48.08 -15.57
N ILE A 60 -11.12 -48.30 -15.07
CA ILE A 60 -11.75 -47.49 -14.03
C ILE A 60 -10.87 -47.40 -12.77
N ILE A 61 -10.28 -48.54 -12.36
CA ILE A 61 -9.34 -48.59 -11.22
C ILE A 61 -8.10 -47.75 -11.46
N GLY A 62 -7.55 -47.77 -12.69
CA GLY A 62 -6.41 -46.93 -13.05
C GLY A 62 -6.73 -45.41 -12.98
N ILE A 63 -7.94 -45.03 -13.41
CA ILE A 63 -8.41 -43.63 -13.28
C ILE A 63 -8.47 -43.21 -11.83
N LEU A 64 -9.13 -44.00 -10.98
CA LEU A 64 -9.31 -43.71 -9.55
C LEU A 64 -7.97 -43.56 -8.82
N ILE A 65 -7.04 -44.50 -8.99
CA ILE A 65 -5.73 -44.46 -8.35
C ILE A 65 -4.96 -43.20 -8.80
N ASN A 66 -4.90 -42.92 -10.11
CA ASN A 66 -4.15 -41.78 -10.61
C ASN A 66 -4.80 -40.45 -10.26
N SER A 67 -6.13 -40.37 -10.19
CA SER A 67 -6.83 -39.17 -9.73
C SER A 67 -6.53 -38.87 -8.24
N ILE A 68 -6.44 -39.90 -7.41
CA ILE A 68 -6.03 -39.75 -5.99
C ILE A 68 -4.59 -39.26 -5.91
N VAL A 69 -3.67 -39.83 -6.71
CA VAL A 69 -2.25 -39.41 -6.73
C VAL A 69 -2.13 -37.95 -7.17
N ILE A 70 -2.82 -37.54 -8.25
CA ILE A 70 -2.81 -36.15 -8.72
C ILE A 70 -3.42 -35.22 -7.67
N PHE A 71 -4.52 -35.60 -7.03
CA PHE A 71 -5.13 -34.82 -5.95
C PHE A 71 -4.15 -34.61 -4.78
N LEU A 72 -3.46 -35.67 -4.35
CA LEU A 72 -2.46 -35.61 -3.28
C LEU A 72 -1.26 -34.74 -3.67
N LEU A 73 -0.83 -34.79 -4.93
CA LEU A 73 0.24 -33.92 -5.43
C LEU A 73 -0.17 -32.46 -5.44
N ILE A 74 -1.36 -32.13 -5.96
CA ILE A 74 -1.89 -30.74 -5.96
C ILE A 74 -2.08 -30.24 -4.53
N PHE A 75 -2.62 -31.06 -3.64
CA PHE A 75 -2.81 -30.73 -2.24
C PHE A 75 -1.50 -30.53 -1.51
N GLY A 76 -0.50 -31.40 -1.77
CA GLY A 76 0.86 -31.24 -1.25
C GLY A 76 1.57 -29.99 -1.76
N LEU A 77 1.45 -29.67 -3.06
CA LEU A 77 1.97 -28.45 -3.64
C LEU A 77 1.30 -27.20 -3.04
N ARG A 78 0.01 -27.25 -2.76
CA ARG A 78 -0.70 -26.16 -2.10
C ARG A 78 -0.23 -25.94 -0.66
N ILE A 79 0.02 -27.00 0.09
CA ILE A 79 0.60 -26.91 1.44
C ILE A 79 2.01 -26.34 1.37
N ILE A 80 2.85 -26.82 0.47
CA ILE A 80 4.22 -26.32 0.29
C ILE A 80 4.19 -24.86 -0.17
N SER A 81 3.30 -24.50 -1.10
CA SER A 81 3.13 -23.11 -1.53
C SER A 81 2.68 -22.19 -0.39
N ASN A 82 1.75 -22.63 0.46
CA ASN A 82 1.32 -21.85 1.62
C ASN A 82 2.45 -21.71 2.65
N LEU A 83 3.18 -22.79 2.95
CA LEU A 83 4.36 -22.76 3.84
C LEU A 83 5.49 -21.91 3.25
N PHE A 84 5.67 -21.94 1.94
CA PHE A 84 6.65 -21.09 1.26
C PHE A 84 6.21 -19.63 1.22
N LEU A 85 4.93 -19.35 1.03
CA LEU A 85 4.35 -18.02 1.13
C LEU A 85 4.41 -17.49 2.58
N GLU A 86 4.16 -18.30 3.59
CA GLU A 86 4.38 -17.95 5.01
C GLU A 86 5.86 -17.72 5.34
N ALA A 87 6.77 -18.44 4.70
CA ALA A 87 8.22 -18.29 4.91
C ALA A 87 8.81 -17.14 4.08
N VAL A 88 8.17 -16.74 2.97
CA VAL A 88 8.57 -15.63 2.08
C VAL A 88 7.78 -14.35 2.36
N THR A 89 6.56 -14.42 2.89
CA THR A 89 6.04 -13.33 3.70
C THR A 89 6.90 -13.34 4.97
N ILE A 90 8.02 -12.65 4.88
CA ILE A 90 8.59 -12.01 6.06
C ILE A 90 7.38 -11.29 6.65
N ALA A 91 6.80 -11.85 7.74
CA ALA A 91 5.92 -11.08 8.58
C ALA A 91 6.68 -9.76 8.75
N PRO A 92 6.07 -8.60 8.43
CA PRO A 92 6.71 -7.36 8.75
C PRO A 92 7.12 -7.57 10.20
N ASP A 93 8.43 -7.52 10.44
CA ASP A 93 8.96 -7.57 11.78
C ASP A 93 8.03 -6.63 12.53
N GLU A 94 7.22 -7.17 13.44
CA GLU A 94 6.42 -6.37 14.32
C GLU A 94 7.45 -5.55 15.07
N THR A 95 7.90 -4.47 14.44
CA THR A 95 8.62 -3.44 15.15
C THR A 95 7.58 -2.95 16.12
N GLU A 96 7.57 -3.57 17.30
CA GLU A 96 6.92 -3.05 18.46
C GLU A 96 7.10 -1.56 18.40
N PHE A 97 5.99 -0.84 18.29
CA PHE A 97 6.00 0.61 18.45
C PHE A 97 6.52 0.83 19.87
N LYS A 98 7.84 1.01 19.97
CA LYS A 98 8.46 1.17 21.26
C LYS A 98 7.88 2.42 21.88
N ILE A 99 7.37 2.31 23.09
CA ILE A 99 6.83 3.43 23.88
C ILE A 99 7.83 4.61 23.90
N GLU A 100 9.11 4.34 23.77
CA GLU A 100 10.21 5.31 23.64
C GLU A 100 10.13 6.19 22.38
N GLU A 101 9.41 5.75 21.33
CA GLU A 101 9.20 6.51 20.09
C GLU A 101 7.90 7.34 20.11
N GLY A 102 7.14 7.28 21.20
CA GLY A 102 5.93 8.07 21.39
C GLY A 102 6.21 9.57 21.47
N VAL A 103 5.18 10.37 21.21
CA VAL A 103 5.25 11.82 21.35
C VAL A 103 5.18 12.22 22.83
N SER A 104 6.06 13.10 23.28
CA SER A 104 6.08 13.67 24.62
C SER A 104 6.07 15.19 24.56
N LEU A 105 5.41 15.82 25.54
CA LEU A 105 5.47 17.27 25.72
C LEU A 105 6.78 17.61 26.45
N THR A 106 7.65 18.35 25.79
CA THR A 106 8.94 18.82 26.29
C THR A 106 9.09 20.31 26.09
N THR A 107 10.28 20.85 26.35
CA THR A 107 10.58 22.27 26.11
C THR A 107 11.85 22.42 25.29
N ILE A 108 11.91 23.48 24.48
CA ILE A 108 13.11 23.99 23.81
C ILE A 108 13.37 25.42 24.25
N ILE A 109 14.59 25.90 24.02
CA ILE A 109 14.94 27.32 24.20
C ILE A 109 14.98 27.95 22.82
N GLU A 110 14.16 28.97 22.59
CA GLU A 110 14.10 29.73 21.36
C GLU A 110 14.07 31.22 21.74
N ASP A 111 14.93 32.05 21.16
CA ASP A 111 15.07 33.47 21.46
C ASP A 111 15.19 33.84 22.93
N ASN A 112 15.83 32.97 23.76
CA ASN A 112 15.94 33.01 25.21
C ASN A 112 14.66 32.70 26.01
N ASP A 113 13.58 32.33 25.34
CA ASP A 113 12.34 31.87 25.96
C ASP A 113 12.25 30.33 25.98
N THR A 114 11.57 29.80 27.00
CA THR A 114 11.29 28.36 27.09
C THR A 114 9.97 28.05 26.48
N ILE A 115 9.98 27.35 25.33
CA ILE A 115 8.78 27.08 24.53
C ILE A 115 8.38 25.61 24.66
N PRO A 116 7.11 25.29 24.98
CA PRO A 116 6.61 23.91 24.98
C PRO A 116 6.50 23.37 23.56
N VAL A 117 6.98 22.13 23.35
CA VAL A 117 6.94 21.43 22.09
C VAL A 117 6.51 19.97 22.28
N TYR A 118 5.75 19.45 21.35
CA TYR A 118 5.57 18.01 21.20
C TYR A 118 6.76 17.46 20.46
N SER A 119 7.45 16.49 21.03
CA SER A 119 8.65 15.89 20.46
C SER A 119 8.54 14.39 20.39
N SER A 120 9.02 13.79 19.31
CA SER A 120 9.25 12.36 19.18
C SER A 120 10.68 12.11 18.74
N HIS A 121 11.31 11.08 19.30
CA HIS A 121 12.60 10.59 18.85
C HIS A 121 12.36 9.38 17.96
N ARG A 122 12.67 9.51 16.67
CA ARG A 122 12.39 8.49 15.66
C ARG A 122 13.68 7.80 15.24
N ILE A 123 13.62 6.47 15.15
CA ILE A 123 14.66 5.63 14.57
C ILE A 123 13.98 4.79 13.50
N TRP A 124 14.44 4.88 12.26
CA TRP A 124 13.86 4.13 11.16
C TRP A 124 14.91 3.60 10.19
N LYS A 125 14.48 2.71 9.33
CA LYS A 125 15.33 2.11 8.30
C LYS A 125 14.69 2.33 6.93
N ASP A 126 15.51 2.74 5.95
CA ASP A 126 15.07 2.80 4.56
C ASP A 126 15.00 1.40 3.90
N ASN A 127 14.50 1.35 2.67
CA ASN A 127 14.38 0.11 1.90
C ASN A 127 15.74 -0.50 1.52
N TYR A 128 16.84 0.25 1.61
CA TYR A 128 18.20 -0.19 1.32
C TYR A 128 18.98 -0.62 2.57
N GLY A 129 18.37 -0.53 3.74
CA GLY A 129 18.94 -0.97 5.00
C GLY A 129 19.76 0.09 5.74
N ASN A 130 19.72 1.36 5.30
CA ASN A 130 20.34 2.46 6.03
C ASN A 130 19.50 2.82 7.25
N ASN A 131 20.14 2.98 8.41
CA ASN A 131 19.49 3.42 9.63
C ASN A 131 19.60 4.94 9.75
N PHE A 132 18.48 5.56 10.10
CA PHE A 132 18.36 6.99 10.37
C PHE A 132 17.78 7.20 11.77
N GLU A 133 18.09 8.37 12.32
CA GLU A 133 17.64 8.80 13.63
C GLU A 133 17.41 10.31 13.59
N GLY A 134 16.33 10.78 14.22
CA GLY A 134 16.02 12.20 14.27
C GLY A 134 15.01 12.54 15.36
N LYS A 135 15.10 13.74 15.91
CA LYS A 135 14.15 14.29 16.86
C LYS A 135 13.24 15.26 16.11
N PHE A 136 11.97 14.89 15.97
CA PHE A 136 10.95 15.74 15.34
C PHE A 136 10.16 16.46 16.41
N SER A 137 10.05 17.77 16.26
CA SER A 137 9.34 18.62 17.24
C SER A 137 8.43 19.60 16.53
N VAL A 138 7.26 19.88 17.16
CA VAL A 138 6.34 20.94 16.76
C VAL A 138 5.92 21.74 17.98
N ARG A 139 5.78 23.08 17.84
CA ARG A 139 5.40 23.94 18.95
C ARG A 139 3.94 23.70 19.35
N ASP A 140 3.67 23.69 20.65
CA ASP A 140 2.30 23.53 21.18
C ASP A 140 1.38 24.65 20.71
N GLU A 141 1.85 25.89 20.68
CA GLU A 141 1.10 27.04 20.18
C GLU A 141 0.71 26.87 18.71
N ASP A 142 1.64 26.40 17.87
CA ASP A 142 1.39 26.14 16.46
C ASP A 142 0.34 25.05 16.27
N TYR A 143 0.46 23.95 17.02
CA TYR A 143 -0.51 22.87 17.00
C TYR A 143 -1.94 23.37 17.31
N LEU A 144 -2.10 24.14 18.39
CA LEU A 144 -3.40 24.66 18.77
C LEU A 144 -3.96 25.62 17.73
N ARG A 145 -3.15 26.56 17.26
CA ARG A 145 -3.51 27.55 16.23
C ARG A 145 -3.91 26.91 14.92
N LEU A 146 -3.13 25.96 14.41
CA LEU A 146 -3.36 25.34 13.10
C LEU A 146 -4.55 24.38 13.12
N LYS A 147 -4.76 23.67 14.22
CA LYS A 147 -5.96 22.86 14.44
C LYS A 147 -7.23 23.71 14.41
N ASP A 148 -7.18 24.91 14.99
CA ASP A 148 -8.31 25.84 14.99
C ASP A 148 -8.51 26.50 13.61
N ASN A 149 -7.44 26.82 12.92
CA ASN A 149 -7.47 27.34 11.55
C ASN A 149 -8.15 26.33 10.60
N LEU A 150 -7.85 25.05 10.71
CA LEU A 150 -8.48 24.01 9.88
C LEU A 150 -9.99 23.91 10.13
N LYS A 151 -10.45 24.05 11.36
CA LYS A 151 -11.89 24.06 11.67
C LYS A 151 -12.62 25.23 11.02
N ASN A 152 -11.94 26.36 10.91
CA ASN A 152 -12.51 27.60 10.38
C ASN A 152 -12.26 27.76 8.87
N TRP A 153 -11.52 26.85 8.25
CA TRP A 153 -11.28 26.88 6.81
C TRP A 153 -12.58 26.65 6.05
N ASN A 154 -12.88 27.53 5.10
CA ASN A 154 -14.05 27.42 4.23
C ASN A 154 -13.64 27.60 2.78
N PRO A 155 -13.67 26.56 1.96
CA PRO A 155 -13.28 26.62 0.57
C PRO A 155 -14.35 27.37 -0.24
N ARG A 156 -14.12 28.64 -0.57
CA ARG A 156 -15.07 29.47 -1.35
C ARG A 156 -15.31 28.97 -2.77
N ASN A 157 -14.43 28.10 -3.35
CA ASN A 157 -14.49 27.62 -4.73
C ASN A 157 -14.12 26.12 -4.88
N ALA A 158 -14.24 25.31 -3.85
CA ALA A 158 -13.78 23.93 -3.84
C ALA A 158 -14.65 22.93 -4.61
N ALA A 159 -15.73 23.35 -5.25
CA ALA A 159 -16.64 22.45 -5.95
C ALA A 159 -16.00 21.65 -7.10
N ILE A 160 -14.88 22.14 -7.67
CA ILE A 160 -14.19 21.49 -8.79
C ILE A 160 -13.02 20.61 -8.33
N ASN A 161 -12.26 21.04 -7.32
CA ASN A 161 -11.11 20.29 -6.77
C ASN A 161 -11.01 20.54 -5.26
N PHE A 162 -11.90 19.91 -4.51
CA PHE A 162 -11.94 20.06 -3.05
C PHE A 162 -10.64 19.59 -2.40
N TRP A 163 -10.23 18.37 -2.72
CA TRP A 163 -9.04 17.77 -2.10
C TRP A 163 -7.75 18.53 -2.43
N GLY A 164 -7.56 18.92 -3.70
CA GLY A 164 -6.40 19.71 -4.08
C GLY A 164 -6.35 21.07 -3.35
N SER A 165 -7.50 21.73 -3.18
CA SER A 165 -7.59 22.99 -2.45
C SER A 165 -7.33 22.81 -0.95
N LEU A 166 -7.81 21.71 -0.36
CA LEU A 166 -7.58 21.38 1.05
C LEU A 166 -6.10 21.07 1.30
N TYR A 167 -5.48 20.22 0.49
CA TYR A 167 -4.08 19.86 0.67
C TYR A 167 -3.13 21.05 0.45
N ASP A 168 -3.42 21.90 -0.55
CA ASP A 168 -2.68 23.14 -0.75
C ASP A 168 -2.80 24.09 0.45
N TYR A 169 -4.01 24.22 1.01
CA TYR A 169 -4.23 24.99 2.22
C TYR A 169 -3.45 24.42 3.42
N LEU A 170 -3.49 23.11 3.64
CA LEU A 170 -2.78 22.45 4.74
C LEU A 170 -1.26 22.66 4.62
N GLU A 171 -0.71 22.48 3.43
CA GLU A 171 0.71 22.70 3.18
C GLU A 171 1.11 24.15 3.41
N GLN A 172 0.34 25.12 2.88
CA GLN A 172 0.67 26.53 3.01
C GLN A 172 0.51 27.03 4.46
N SER A 173 -0.50 26.57 5.19
CA SER A 173 -0.75 27.00 6.55
C SER A 173 0.27 26.43 7.54
N ASP A 174 0.64 25.15 7.36
CA ASP A 174 1.51 24.43 8.28
C ASP A 174 2.99 24.57 7.95
N GLY A 175 3.34 24.80 6.69
CA GLY A 175 4.73 24.88 6.21
C GLY A 175 5.65 25.74 7.07
N PRO A 176 5.26 26.98 7.45
CA PRO A 176 6.09 27.84 8.33
C PRO A 176 6.32 27.27 9.74
N SER A 177 5.43 26.39 10.23
CA SER A 177 5.51 25.79 11.57
C SER A 177 6.17 24.41 11.60
N LEU A 178 6.69 23.96 10.45
CA LEU A 178 7.47 22.72 10.29
C LEU A 178 8.98 22.97 10.30
N ASP A 179 9.44 24.18 10.61
CA ASP A 179 10.86 24.57 10.59
C ASP A 179 11.75 23.63 11.40
N LEU A 180 11.38 23.29 12.65
CA LEU A 180 12.13 22.35 13.49
C LEU A 180 12.25 20.94 12.88
N VAL A 181 11.24 20.53 12.12
CA VAL A 181 11.24 19.25 11.39
C VAL A 181 12.14 19.33 10.16
N MET A 182 12.07 20.43 9.42
CA MET A 182 12.92 20.67 8.26
C MET A 182 14.38 20.74 8.65
N ASP A 183 14.70 21.38 9.77
CA ASP A 183 16.07 21.44 10.32
C ASP A 183 16.61 20.03 10.62
N THR A 184 15.81 19.17 11.25
CA THR A 184 16.19 17.78 11.50
C THR A 184 16.50 17.03 10.20
N PHE A 185 15.65 17.11 9.18
CA PHE A 185 15.92 16.48 7.89
C PHE A 185 17.13 17.08 7.18
N GLN A 186 17.34 18.41 7.28
CA GLN A 186 18.49 19.09 6.73
C GLN A 186 19.80 18.66 7.40
N GLU A 187 19.80 18.48 8.73
CA GLU A 187 20.93 17.96 9.50
C GLU A 187 21.34 16.56 9.03
N ILE A 188 20.36 15.62 8.99
CA ILE A 188 20.59 14.25 8.51
C ILE A 188 21.11 14.26 7.06
N HIS A 189 20.49 15.08 6.19
CA HIS A 189 20.90 15.21 4.79
C HIS A 189 22.35 15.66 4.67
N SER A 190 22.75 16.66 5.45
CA SER A 190 24.09 17.25 5.42
C SER A 190 25.14 16.29 5.98
N GLU A 191 24.84 15.61 7.09
CA GLU A 191 25.75 14.64 7.71
C GLU A 191 25.99 13.41 6.85
N ARG A 192 24.92 12.85 6.29
CA ARG A 192 24.94 11.63 5.46
C ARG A 192 25.32 11.90 4.00
N LYS A 193 25.30 13.17 3.55
CA LYS A 193 25.58 13.61 2.16
C LYS A 193 24.70 12.86 1.15
N LEU A 194 23.42 12.75 1.47
CA LEU A 194 22.45 12.02 0.66
C LEU A 194 22.29 12.66 -0.72
N ASN A 195 22.20 11.86 -1.75
CA ASN A 195 21.78 12.35 -3.06
C ASN A 195 20.25 12.54 -3.07
N GLN A 196 19.73 13.09 -4.18
CA GLN A 196 18.31 13.41 -4.32
C GLN A 196 17.38 12.21 -4.11
N MET A 197 17.76 11.03 -4.60
CA MET A 197 16.94 9.82 -4.43
C MET A 197 17.01 9.31 -3.00
N GLU A 198 18.19 9.24 -2.41
CA GLU A 198 18.41 8.80 -1.03
C GLU A 198 17.70 9.72 -0.03
N PHE A 199 17.68 11.03 -0.26
CA PHE A 199 16.94 11.94 0.61
C PHE A 199 15.42 11.73 0.51
N ALA A 200 14.87 11.58 -0.70
CA ALA A 200 13.45 11.28 -0.86
C ALA A 200 13.07 9.95 -0.21
N GLU A 201 13.93 8.94 -0.36
CA GLU A 201 13.78 7.62 0.30
C GLU A 201 13.77 7.76 1.82
N MET A 202 14.72 8.48 2.39
CA MET A 202 14.79 8.75 3.82
C MET A 202 13.51 9.42 4.35
N VAL A 203 12.99 10.42 3.66
CA VAL A 203 11.75 11.13 4.06
C VAL A 203 10.54 10.21 3.97
N VAL A 204 10.36 9.53 2.84
CA VAL A 204 9.17 8.67 2.63
C VAL A 204 9.18 7.51 3.61
N THR A 205 10.31 6.84 3.80
CA THR A 205 10.43 5.70 4.72
C THR A 205 10.28 6.11 6.19
N CYS A 206 10.68 7.32 6.56
CA CYS A 206 10.41 7.88 7.90
C CYS A 206 8.90 7.91 8.20
N ILE A 207 8.09 8.31 7.23
CA ILE A 207 6.63 8.38 7.40
C ILE A 207 5.97 7.01 7.24
N GLN A 208 6.47 6.17 6.31
CA GLN A 208 6.00 4.79 6.16
C GLN A 208 6.23 3.95 7.43
N ASP A 209 7.30 4.25 8.19
CA ASP A 209 7.65 3.54 9.43
C ASP A 209 6.65 3.79 10.57
N ILE A 210 5.92 4.90 10.56
CA ILE A 210 4.89 5.21 11.56
C ILE A 210 3.68 4.26 11.36
N PRO A 211 3.14 3.61 12.42
CA PRO A 211 1.97 2.75 12.31
C PRO A 211 0.77 3.47 11.70
N TYR A 212 0.01 2.78 10.85
CA TYR A 212 -1.18 3.34 10.20
C TYR A 212 -2.30 3.58 11.21
N SER A 213 -2.98 4.72 11.09
CA SER A 213 -4.17 5.02 11.87
C SER A 213 -5.26 5.59 10.97
N PHE A 214 -6.50 5.15 11.16
CA PHE A 214 -7.64 5.74 10.47
C PHE A 214 -7.96 7.11 11.05
N VAL A 215 -8.30 8.05 10.16
CA VAL A 215 -8.73 9.39 10.53
C VAL A 215 -10.13 9.62 9.99
N PHE A 216 -11.11 9.81 10.89
CA PHE A 216 -12.50 9.96 10.51
C PHE A 216 -13.06 11.33 10.91
N GLN A 217 -13.94 11.85 10.07
CA GLN A 217 -14.70 13.07 10.38
C GLN A 217 -15.68 12.85 11.53
N ASP A 218 -16.27 11.67 11.59
CA ASP A 218 -17.17 11.26 12.68
C ASP A 218 -16.40 10.59 13.81
N ALA A 219 -17.08 10.35 14.94
CA ALA A 219 -16.50 9.60 16.06
C ALA A 219 -16.14 8.17 15.65
N CYS A 220 -15.04 7.64 16.22
CA CYS A 220 -14.69 6.23 16.05
C CYS A 220 -15.80 5.32 16.59
N LEU A 221 -16.16 4.32 15.82
CA LEU A 221 -17.11 3.28 16.22
C LEU A 221 -16.35 2.05 16.74
N ALA A 222 -17.06 1.11 17.35
CA ALA A 222 -16.51 -0.19 17.67
C ALA A 222 -16.15 -0.95 16.37
N ALA A 223 -15.09 -1.76 16.40
CA ALA A 223 -14.50 -2.41 15.22
C ALA A 223 -15.53 -3.20 14.39
N GLU A 224 -16.50 -3.84 15.04
CA GLU A 224 -17.57 -4.62 14.40
C GLU A 224 -18.49 -3.79 13.47
N ASN A 225 -18.50 -2.46 13.62
CA ASN A 225 -19.33 -1.57 12.81
C ASN A 225 -18.65 -1.08 11.53
N TYR A 226 -17.43 -1.56 11.26
CA TYR A 226 -16.68 -1.23 10.06
C TYR A 226 -16.63 -2.39 9.06
N GLU A 227 -16.30 -2.09 7.81
CA GLU A 227 -16.02 -3.08 6.78
C GLU A 227 -14.83 -3.99 7.17
N PRO A 228 -14.72 -5.22 6.64
CA PRO A 228 -13.75 -6.22 7.12
C PRO A 228 -12.29 -5.77 7.13
N SER A 229 -11.88 -4.92 6.19
CA SER A 229 -10.51 -4.38 6.10
C SER A 229 -10.16 -3.46 7.26
N ILE A 230 -11.07 -2.53 7.58
CA ILE A 230 -10.93 -1.60 8.71
C ILE A 230 -11.07 -2.35 10.03
N ARG A 231 -12.09 -3.21 10.13
CA ARG A 231 -12.37 -4.01 11.32
C ARG A 231 -11.15 -4.77 11.79
N ARG A 232 -10.48 -5.52 10.90
CA ARG A 232 -9.30 -6.31 11.26
C ARG A 232 -8.20 -5.47 11.92
N ILE A 233 -7.93 -4.28 11.37
CA ILE A 233 -6.90 -3.39 11.93
C ILE A 233 -7.34 -2.85 13.29
N LEU A 234 -8.61 -2.46 13.45
CA LEU A 234 -9.11 -1.91 14.71
C LEU A 234 -9.34 -2.98 15.80
N GLU A 235 -9.50 -4.25 15.45
CA GLU A 235 -9.50 -5.36 16.40
C GLU A 235 -8.10 -5.61 16.98
N GLU A 236 -7.04 -5.45 16.17
CA GLU A 236 -5.65 -5.58 16.59
C GLU A 236 -5.12 -4.30 17.28
N CYS A 237 -5.57 -3.12 16.86
CA CYS A 237 -5.15 -1.80 17.35
C CYS A 237 -6.36 -0.88 17.52
N PRO A 238 -7.11 -0.97 18.63
CA PRO A 238 -8.27 -0.08 18.88
C PRO A 238 -7.90 1.42 18.91
N GLU A 239 -6.69 1.75 19.34
CA GLU A 239 -6.17 3.13 19.36
C GLU A 239 -5.74 3.66 17.99
N CYS A 240 -5.69 2.81 16.95
CA CYS A 240 -5.40 3.21 15.57
C CYS A 240 -6.60 3.86 14.87
N CYS A 241 -7.49 4.48 15.63
CA CYS A 241 -8.60 5.27 15.15
C CYS A 241 -8.58 6.66 15.77
N LEU A 242 -8.67 7.68 14.91
CA LEU A 242 -8.80 9.07 15.30
C LEU A 242 -10.12 9.63 14.74
N GLY A 243 -11.09 9.87 15.61
CA GLY A 243 -12.41 10.40 15.25
C GLY A 243 -12.56 11.87 15.53
N ASN A 244 -13.65 12.47 15.02
CA ASN A 244 -14.01 13.88 15.15
C ASN A 244 -12.94 14.83 14.59
N VAL A 245 -12.30 14.42 13.50
CA VAL A 245 -11.29 15.21 12.80
C VAL A 245 -11.93 15.97 11.64
N THR A 246 -11.75 17.27 11.60
CA THR A 246 -12.30 18.12 10.53
C THR A 246 -11.88 17.61 9.15
N TYR A 247 -12.84 17.38 8.26
CA TYR A 247 -12.67 16.81 6.92
C TYR A 247 -12.09 15.37 6.89
N GLY A 248 -11.91 14.71 8.02
CA GLY A 248 -11.31 13.36 8.08
C GLY A 248 -9.83 13.34 7.72
N ILE A 249 -9.09 14.41 7.92
CA ILE A 249 -7.64 14.51 7.65
C ILE A 249 -6.97 15.35 8.75
N GLN A 250 -5.81 14.93 9.20
CA GLN A 250 -4.96 15.77 10.03
C GLN A 250 -4.06 16.68 9.18
N ASN A 251 -3.85 17.89 9.63
CA ASN A 251 -2.80 18.74 9.10
C ASN A 251 -1.41 18.24 9.54
N PRO A 252 -0.31 18.58 8.83
CA PRO A 252 1.04 18.09 9.13
C PRO A 252 1.51 18.25 10.57
N VAL A 253 1.25 19.42 11.18
CA VAL A 253 1.61 19.67 12.59
C VAL A 253 0.82 18.79 13.55
N SER A 254 -0.47 18.56 13.31
CA SER A 254 -1.29 17.66 14.13
C SER A 254 -0.87 16.21 14.00
N PHE A 255 -0.44 15.77 12.80
CA PHE A 255 0.13 14.44 12.61
C PHE A 255 1.39 14.24 13.44
N LEU A 256 2.30 15.20 13.45
CA LEU A 256 3.54 15.12 14.25
C LEU A 256 3.28 15.19 15.74
N GLN A 257 2.19 15.84 16.17
CA GLN A 257 1.78 15.92 17.58
C GLN A 257 1.35 14.56 18.15
N ASN A 258 0.88 13.61 17.32
CA ASN A 258 0.36 12.33 17.83
C ASN A 258 0.84 11.10 17.04
N LEU A 259 1.52 11.28 15.91
CA LEU A 259 2.01 10.25 14.98
C LEU A 259 0.89 9.31 14.49
N LYS A 260 -0.33 9.82 14.36
CA LYS A 260 -1.49 9.08 13.84
C LYS A 260 -1.93 9.68 12.51
N GLY A 261 -2.03 8.87 11.49
CA GLY A 261 -2.44 9.37 10.18
C GLY A 261 -2.77 8.28 9.18
N ASP A 262 -3.71 8.60 8.34
CA ASP A 262 -4.14 7.83 7.18
C ASP A 262 -3.36 8.22 5.91
N CYS A 263 -3.79 7.73 4.75
CA CYS A 263 -3.12 7.98 3.48
C CYS A 263 -3.04 9.46 3.13
N ASP A 264 -4.10 10.22 3.33
CA ASP A 264 -4.17 11.64 3.00
C ASP A 264 -3.22 12.47 3.89
N THR A 265 -3.29 12.25 5.19
CA THR A 265 -2.44 12.89 6.19
C THR A 265 -0.95 12.66 5.90
N ARG A 266 -0.57 11.41 5.63
CA ARG A 266 0.83 11.04 5.35
C ARG A 266 1.33 11.60 4.03
N THR A 267 0.49 11.58 3.01
CA THR A 267 0.86 12.11 1.70
C THR A 267 1.08 13.63 1.76
N VAL A 268 0.25 14.37 2.52
CA VAL A 268 0.40 15.82 2.67
C VAL A 268 1.69 16.18 3.41
N ILE A 269 2.06 15.50 4.49
CA ILE A 269 3.31 15.82 5.19
C ILE A 269 4.55 15.48 4.36
N ILE A 270 4.56 14.34 3.65
CA ILE A 270 5.66 14.01 2.71
C ILE A 270 5.76 15.07 1.61
N TYR A 271 4.62 15.49 1.06
CA TYR A 271 4.56 16.56 0.06
C TYR A 271 5.15 17.86 0.59
N SER A 272 4.76 18.28 1.82
CA SER A 272 5.24 19.50 2.45
C SER A 272 6.76 19.47 2.65
N ILE A 273 7.29 18.37 3.17
CA ILE A 273 8.73 18.19 3.39
C ILE A 273 9.48 18.24 2.05
N LEU A 274 9.10 17.41 1.09
CA LEU A 274 9.82 17.34 -0.19
C LEU A 274 9.72 18.62 -0.99
N LYS A 275 8.58 19.32 -0.97
CA LYS A 275 8.41 20.64 -1.58
C LYS A 275 9.36 21.68 -0.96
N HIS A 276 9.49 21.68 0.38
CA HIS A 276 10.44 22.56 1.08
C HIS A 276 11.88 22.35 0.58
N PHE A 277 12.28 21.12 0.34
CA PHE A 277 13.59 20.76 -0.22
C PHE A 277 13.66 20.86 -1.76
N ASN A 278 12.76 21.63 -2.39
CA ASN A 278 12.74 21.93 -3.82
C ASN A 278 12.49 20.73 -4.75
N TYR A 279 11.91 19.65 -4.27
CA TYR A 279 11.46 18.56 -5.14
C TYR A 279 10.25 18.99 -5.98
N ASP A 280 10.15 18.41 -7.17
CA ASP A 280 8.95 18.50 -8.00
C ASP A 280 8.04 17.31 -7.63
N VAL A 281 7.06 17.58 -6.79
CA VAL A 281 6.19 16.58 -6.18
C VAL A 281 4.72 16.80 -6.55
N ALA A 282 3.95 15.73 -6.52
CA ALA A 282 2.52 15.73 -6.77
C ALA A 282 1.79 14.85 -5.77
N ILE A 283 0.60 15.26 -5.35
CA ILE A 283 -0.36 14.41 -4.65
C ILE A 283 -1.30 13.80 -5.68
N MET A 284 -1.50 12.49 -5.58
CA MET A 284 -2.42 11.74 -6.43
C MET A 284 -3.47 11.05 -5.58
N ASN A 285 -4.74 11.21 -5.96
CA ASN A 285 -5.86 10.51 -5.34
C ASN A 285 -6.52 9.56 -6.32
N SER A 286 -7.10 8.51 -5.77
CA SER A 286 -7.95 7.58 -6.48
C SER A 286 -9.29 7.42 -5.76
N GLU A 287 -10.37 7.85 -6.39
CA GLU A 287 -11.72 7.59 -5.90
C GLU A 287 -12.06 6.09 -5.95
N PHE A 288 -11.50 5.39 -6.93
CA PHE A 288 -11.71 3.94 -7.10
C PHE A 288 -11.07 3.15 -5.96
N TYR A 289 -9.83 3.49 -5.59
CA TYR A 289 -9.11 2.84 -4.50
C TYR A 289 -9.40 3.47 -3.13
N ARG A 290 -10.03 4.65 -3.10
CA ARG A 290 -10.22 5.46 -1.88
C ARG A 290 -8.90 5.66 -1.13
N HIS A 291 -7.88 6.11 -1.86
CA HIS A 291 -6.51 6.17 -1.38
C HIS A 291 -5.73 7.35 -1.98
N SER A 292 -4.72 7.81 -1.25
CA SER A 292 -3.79 8.87 -1.65
C SER A 292 -2.36 8.36 -1.65
N ILE A 293 -1.58 8.79 -2.64
CA ILE A 293 -0.16 8.49 -2.77
C ILE A 293 0.62 9.74 -3.19
N ILE A 294 1.94 9.69 -3.01
CA ILE A 294 2.84 10.73 -3.53
C ILE A 294 3.36 10.38 -4.92
N GLY A 295 3.54 11.36 -5.77
CA GLY A 295 4.28 11.27 -7.01
C GLY A 295 5.48 12.20 -6.99
N ILE A 296 6.64 11.73 -7.42
CA ILE A 296 7.87 12.52 -7.38
C ILE A 296 8.53 12.48 -8.75
N ASN A 297 8.94 13.65 -9.26
CA ASN A 297 9.69 13.74 -10.50
C ASN A 297 11.17 13.39 -10.23
N LEU A 298 11.46 12.11 -10.19
CA LEU A 298 12.78 11.53 -9.96
C LEU A 298 13.18 10.57 -11.08
N PRO A 299 14.49 10.37 -11.31
CA PRO A 299 14.99 9.42 -12.31
C PRO A 299 14.88 7.97 -11.85
N ALA A 300 13.70 7.55 -11.37
CA ALA A 300 13.42 6.20 -10.92
C ALA A 300 12.65 5.40 -11.99
N LYS A 301 12.74 4.06 -11.87
CA LYS A 301 12.00 3.10 -12.70
C LYS A 301 10.65 2.78 -12.03
N GLY A 302 9.80 2.04 -12.71
CA GLY A 302 8.52 1.55 -12.19
C GLY A 302 7.32 2.37 -12.67
N LEU A 303 6.22 2.28 -11.92
CA LEU A 303 4.95 2.93 -12.21
C LEU A 303 5.07 4.46 -12.10
N TYR A 304 4.42 5.17 -13.00
CA TYR A 304 4.42 6.62 -13.01
C TYR A 304 3.17 7.20 -13.64
N LYS A 305 2.84 8.44 -13.29
CA LYS A 305 1.81 9.24 -13.95
C LYS A 305 2.46 10.40 -14.72
N ARG A 306 1.98 10.66 -15.94
CA ARG A 306 2.35 11.88 -16.67
C ARG A 306 1.33 12.98 -16.40
N HIS A 307 1.83 14.17 -16.10
CA HIS A 307 1.00 15.35 -15.88
C HIS A 307 1.75 16.58 -16.41
N TYR A 308 1.13 17.35 -17.30
CA TYR A 308 1.72 18.49 -18.00
C TYR A 308 3.14 18.25 -18.54
N GLY A 309 3.36 17.08 -19.15
CA GLY A 309 4.65 16.70 -19.74
C GLY A 309 5.69 16.15 -18.77
N LYS A 310 5.49 16.29 -17.48
CA LYS A 310 6.39 15.76 -16.43
C LYS A 310 6.04 14.31 -16.08
N LYS A 311 7.04 13.54 -15.64
CA LYS A 311 6.91 12.17 -15.17
C LYS A 311 6.97 12.14 -13.65
N TYR A 312 5.88 11.84 -12.99
CA TYR A 312 5.84 11.61 -11.54
C TYR A 312 5.86 10.12 -11.27
N VAL A 313 6.94 9.63 -10.69
CA VAL A 313 7.05 8.25 -10.22
C VAL A 313 6.21 8.12 -8.97
N VAL A 314 5.28 7.14 -8.95
CA VAL A 314 4.37 6.96 -7.82
C VAL A 314 5.07 6.29 -6.65
N TRP A 315 4.58 6.57 -5.42
CA TRP A 315 5.15 5.99 -4.22
C TRP A 315 4.06 5.83 -3.16
N GLU A 316 3.95 4.62 -2.62
CA GLU A 316 3.05 4.30 -1.51
C GLU A 316 3.53 4.99 -0.22
N THR A 317 2.62 5.53 0.57
CA THR A 317 2.95 6.34 1.76
C THR A 317 2.55 5.69 3.09
N THR A 318 1.76 4.61 3.03
CA THR A 318 1.12 4.04 4.23
C THR A 318 1.72 2.73 4.70
N ALA A 319 2.44 2.03 3.85
CA ALA A 319 3.03 0.73 4.14
C ALA A 319 4.55 0.73 3.95
N LYS A 320 5.25 0.06 4.88
CA LYS A 320 6.71 -0.13 4.79
C LYS A 320 7.09 -0.96 3.55
N TYR A 321 8.34 -0.81 3.14
CA TYR A 321 9.00 -1.61 2.08
C TYR A 321 8.49 -1.36 0.66
N TYR A 322 7.73 -0.30 0.44
CA TYR A 322 7.40 0.14 -0.92
C TYR A 322 8.41 1.19 -1.38
N GLU A 323 9.12 0.87 -2.46
CA GLU A 323 10.07 1.76 -3.13
C GLU A 323 9.38 2.65 -4.17
N ALA A 324 10.07 3.68 -4.62
CA ALA A 324 9.61 4.53 -5.71
C ALA A 324 9.28 3.70 -6.97
N GLY A 325 8.08 3.88 -7.50
CA GLY A 325 7.58 3.16 -8.66
C GLY A 325 6.90 1.84 -8.38
N ASN A 326 6.75 1.47 -7.11
CA ASN A 326 6.06 0.26 -6.68
C ASN A 326 4.79 0.62 -5.90
N LEU A 327 3.69 -0.05 -6.23
CA LEU A 327 2.42 0.00 -5.49
C LEU A 327 1.96 -1.42 -5.16
N PRO A 328 1.14 -1.59 -4.11
CA PRO A 328 0.44 -2.85 -3.87
C PRO A 328 -0.34 -3.30 -5.10
N GLY A 329 -0.36 -4.62 -5.40
CA GLY A 329 -0.98 -5.16 -6.61
C GLY A 329 -2.49 -4.91 -6.75
N ASN A 330 -3.16 -4.52 -5.67
CA ASN A 330 -4.54 -4.06 -5.68
C ASN A 330 -4.71 -2.55 -5.97
N PHE A 331 -3.61 -1.78 -6.08
CA PHE A 331 -3.57 -0.34 -6.34
C PHE A 331 -2.71 0.05 -7.55
N ASP A 332 -2.20 -0.91 -8.32
CA ASP A 332 -1.16 -0.71 -9.34
C ASP A 332 -1.68 -0.24 -10.71
N ASP A 333 -2.99 -0.23 -10.95
CA ASP A 333 -3.54 0.35 -12.18
C ASP A 333 -3.49 1.88 -12.13
N ILE A 334 -2.48 2.42 -12.79
CA ILE A 334 -2.20 3.86 -12.83
C ILE A 334 -3.32 4.68 -13.48
N THR A 335 -4.25 4.07 -14.19
CA THR A 335 -5.36 4.78 -14.84
C THR A 335 -6.35 5.36 -13.83
N HIS A 336 -6.47 4.73 -12.66
CA HIS A 336 -7.35 5.16 -11.57
C HIS A 336 -6.76 6.26 -10.68
N TRP A 337 -5.51 6.65 -10.91
CA TRP A 337 -4.86 7.72 -10.13
C TRP A 337 -4.93 9.06 -10.84
N ASN A 338 -5.37 10.09 -10.15
CA ASN A 338 -5.48 11.46 -10.66
C ASN A 338 -4.54 12.39 -9.89
N VAL A 339 -3.75 13.18 -10.61
CA VAL A 339 -2.94 14.24 -10.02
C VAL A 339 -3.88 15.37 -9.62
N ILE A 340 -3.90 15.74 -8.33
CA ILE A 340 -4.80 16.75 -7.78
C ILE A 340 -4.08 17.98 -7.24
N LEU A 341 -2.80 17.87 -6.92
CA LEU A 341 -1.93 18.97 -6.50
C LEU A 341 -0.51 18.73 -7.00
N THR A 342 0.19 19.79 -7.43
CA THR A 342 1.62 19.76 -7.79
C THR A 342 2.35 20.92 -7.17
N SER A 343 3.66 20.75 -6.87
CA SER A 343 4.50 21.80 -6.28
C SER A 343 5.05 22.79 -7.31
N LYS A 344 5.07 22.43 -8.58
CA LYS A 344 5.63 23.24 -9.71
C LYS A 344 4.76 23.11 -10.95
#